data_f395c6553f0edca6223af1fb4b2a9634
#
_entry.id   f395c6553f0edca6223af1fb4b2a9634
#
_cell.length_a   1.000
_cell.length_b   1.000
_cell.length_c   1.000
_cell.angle_alpha   90.00
_cell.angle_beta   90.00
_cell.angle_gamma   90.00
#
_symmetry.space_group_name_H-M   'P 1'
#
loop_
_entity.id
_entity.type
_entity.pdbx_description
1 polymer ?
#
loop_
_entity_poly.entity_id
_entity_poly.type
_entity_poly.pdbx_seq_one_letter_code
_entity_poly.pdbx_strand_id
1 'polypeptide(L)'
;TKQENKDTVMDKDIAVITTKFGDIKLEFFDDIAPKHVESFKLHAQNGYYDGTTFHRVIPGFMIQGGDPLTKSEDKSRHGTGGNAAKFFGIGSEDSESTWDLPAEFSTTTHTRGILSMARSQNPDSGGSQFFICVADANFLDNQYTVFGKVVSGMEVVDAIVSAPRDARDNPDDRI
;
A
#
# COMPACT_ATOMS: atom_id res chain seq x y z
N THR A 1 -35.60 14.95 -4.16
CA THR A 1 -34.50 15.52 -4.95
C THR A 1 -33.27 15.92 -4.11
N LYS A 2 -33.45 16.12 -2.81
CA LYS A 2 -32.31 16.43 -1.91
C LYS A 2 -31.65 15.19 -1.28
N GLN A 3 -32.23 14.04 -1.48
CA GLN A 3 -31.75 12.77 -0.91
C GLN A 3 -30.68 12.12 -1.79
N GLU A 4 -30.77 12.29 -3.09
CA GLU A 4 -29.83 11.70 -4.06
C GLU A 4 -28.41 12.27 -3.93
N ASN A 5 -28.28 13.53 -3.55
CA ASN A 5 -26.97 14.18 -3.38
C ASN A 5 -26.24 13.78 -2.11
N LYS A 6 -26.90 13.21 -1.12
CA LYS A 6 -26.27 12.75 0.11
C LYS A 6 -25.66 11.37 -0.04
N ASP A 7 -26.30 10.52 -0.83
CA ASP A 7 -25.83 9.15 -1.04
C ASP A 7 -24.57 9.10 -1.90
N THR A 8 -24.44 10.03 -2.87
CA THR A 8 -23.25 10.14 -3.72
C THR A 8 -22.01 10.66 -2.97
N VAL A 9 -22.17 11.46 -1.94
CA VAL A 9 -21.05 11.99 -1.15
C VAL A 9 -20.57 10.99 -0.10
N MET A 10 -21.41 9.99 0.26
CA MET A 10 -21.10 8.97 1.26
C MET A 10 -20.48 7.70 0.66
N ASP A 11 -20.44 7.58 -0.67
CA ASP A 11 -19.96 6.39 -1.39
C ASP A 11 -18.47 6.43 -1.68
N LYS A 12 -17.66 6.91 -0.74
CA LYS A 12 -16.21 6.73 -0.82
C LYS A 12 -15.87 5.33 -0.37
N ASP A 13 -15.20 4.60 -1.23
CA ASP A 13 -14.69 3.29 -0.89
C ASP A 13 -13.66 3.40 0.23
N ILE A 14 -13.80 2.52 1.20
CA ILE A 14 -12.85 2.36 2.30
C ILE A 14 -12.27 0.95 2.20
N ALA A 15 -10.94 0.84 2.22
CA ALA A 15 -10.29 -0.46 2.36
C ALA A 15 -10.07 -0.77 3.84
N VAL A 16 -10.26 -2.02 4.21
CA VAL A 16 -9.98 -2.51 5.55
C VAL A 16 -8.89 -3.59 5.46
N ILE A 17 -7.77 -3.34 6.12
CA ILE A 17 -6.70 -4.35 6.28
C ILE A 17 -6.91 -5.00 7.64
N THR A 18 -7.30 -6.26 7.64
CA THR A 18 -7.50 -7.05 8.86
C THR A 18 -6.20 -7.75 9.23
N THR A 19 -5.67 -7.46 10.41
CA THR A 19 -4.44 -8.05 10.92
C THR A 19 -4.68 -8.70 12.28
N LYS A 20 -3.70 -9.47 12.77
CA LYS A 20 -3.78 -10.06 14.11
C LYS A 20 -3.78 -9.03 15.24
N PHE A 21 -3.42 -7.77 14.96
CA PHE A 21 -3.46 -6.67 15.94
C PHE A 21 -4.72 -5.82 15.81
N GLY A 22 -5.57 -6.07 14.82
CA GLY A 22 -6.80 -5.34 14.56
C GLY A 22 -6.91 -4.86 13.13
N ASP A 23 -7.86 -3.97 12.89
CA ASP A 23 -8.18 -3.45 11.56
C ASP A 23 -7.57 -2.08 11.32
N ILE A 24 -7.06 -1.88 10.11
CA ILE A 24 -6.60 -0.59 9.60
C ILE A 24 -7.55 -0.19 8.48
N LYS A 25 -8.17 0.98 8.61
CA LYS A 25 -9.08 1.51 7.59
C LYS A 25 -8.41 2.61 6.80
N LEU A 26 -8.49 2.51 5.48
CA LEU A 26 -7.84 3.40 4.53
C LEU A 26 -8.88 4.13 3.68
N GLU A 27 -8.69 5.42 3.46
CA GLU A 27 -9.37 6.14 2.39
C GLU A 27 -8.40 6.40 1.24
N PHE A 28 -8.93 6.64 0.05
CA PHE A 28 -8.14 6.79 -1.16
C PHE A 28 -8.22 8.21 -1.71
N PHE A 29 -7.14 8.62 -2.38
CA PHE A 29 -7.04 9.90 -3.08
C PHE A 29 -7.24 9.67 -4.59
N ASP A 30 -8.48 9.41 -4.99
CA ASP A 30 -8.84 9.07 -6.37
C ASP A 30 -8.47 10.15 -7.39
N ASP A 31 -8.54 11.41 -7.00
CA ASP A 31 -8.24 12.56 -7.85
C ASP A 31 -6.73 12.84 -7.98
N ILE A 32 -5.93 12.36 -7.04
CA ILE A 32 -4.48 12.56 -7.02
C ILE A 32 -3.75 11.42 -7.72
N ALA A 33 -4.15 10.17 -7.46
CA ALA A 33 -3.49 8.98 -7.97
C ALA A 33 -4.49 7.92 -8.44
N PRO A 34 -5.28 8.21 -9.48
CA PRO A 34 -6.38 7.34 -9.90
C PRO A 34 -5.93 5.93 -10.31
N LYS A 35 -4.78 5.78 -10.94
CA LYS A 35 -4.26 4.47 -11.37
C LYS A 35 -3.82 3.62 -10.20
N HIS A 36 -3.13 4.21 -9.24
CA HIS A 36 -2.71 3.52 -8.01
C HIS A 36 -3.92 3.07 -7.19
N VAL A 37 -4.93 3.93 -7.06
CA VAL A 37 -6.16 3.62 -6.35
C VAL A 37 -6.91 2.48 -7.05
N GLU A 38 -7.07 2.54 -8.37
CA GLU A 38 -7.73 1.49 -9.15
C GLU A 38 -7.01 0.16 -8.99
N SER A 39 -5.69 0.14 -9.12
CA SER A 39 -4.90 -1.09 -9.00
C SER A 39 -5.01 -1.70 -7.60
N PHE A 40 -4.91 -0.89 -6.55
CA PHE A 40 -5.05 -1.37 -5.18
C PHE A 40 -6.44 -1.98 -4.94
N LYS A 41 -7.50 -1.30 -5.37
CA LYS A 41 -8.87 -1.79 -5.23
C LYS A 41 -9.08 -3.10 -5.97
N LEU A 42 -8.58 -3.22 -7.20
CA LEU A 42 -8.67 -4.45 -7.99
C LEU A 42 -7.96 -5.61 -7.30
N HIS A 43 -6.75 -5.39 -6.79
CA HIS A 43 -6.03 -6.41 -6.03
C HIS A 43 -6.77 -6.83 -4.76
N ALA A 44 -7.36 -5.89 -4.04
CA ALA A 44 -8.14 -6.17 -2.84
C ALA A 44 -9.38 -7.00 -3.17
N GLN A 45 -10.11 -6.62 -4.24
CA GLN A 45 -11.32 -7.33 -4.68
C GLN A 45 -11.03 -8.74 -5.17
N ASN A 46 -9.87 -8.96 -5.78
CA ASN A 46 -9.47 -10.26 -6.32
C ASN A 46 -8.76 -11.17 -5.31
N GLY A 47 -8.67 -10.76 -4.05
CA GLY A 47 -8.00 -11.55 -3.01
C GLY A 47 -6.48 -11.59 -3.13
N TYR A 48 -5.87 -10.73 -3.94
CA TYR A 48 -4.44 -10.70 -4.18
C TYR A 48 -3.64 -10.44 -2.89
N TYR A 49 -4.15 -9.54 -2.04
CA TYR A 49 -3.49 -9.19 -0.78
C TYR A 49 -3.76 -10.16 0.37
N ASP A 50 -4.74 -11.04 0.23
CA ASP A 50 -5.08 -12.00 1.29
C ASP A 50 -3.91 -12.94 1.57
N GLY A 51 -3.53 -13.05 2.83
CA GLY A 51 -2.41 -13.88 3.26
C GLY A 51 -1.03 -13.25 3.08
N THR A 52 -0.93 -12.03 2.54
CA THR A 52 0.32 -11.28 2.49
C THR A 52 0.64 -10.69 3.87
N THR A 53 1.91 -10.34 4.11
CA THR A 53 2.36 -9.84 5.40
C THR A 53 3.03 -8.48 5.27
N PHE A 54 3.15 -7.78 6.39
CA PHE A 54 4.03 -6.62 6.50
C PHE A 54 5.46 -7.15 6.71
N HIS A 55 6.20 -7.26 5.63
CA HIS A 55 7.53 -7.88 5.61
C HIS A 55 8.67 -6.92 5.95
N ARG A 56 8.36 -5.63 6.07
CA ARG A 56 9.36 -4.62 6.42
C ARG A 56 8.72 -3.58 7.33
N VAL A 57 9.22 -3.50 8.57
CA VAL A 57 8.72 -2.56 9.57
C VAL A 57 9.90 -1.80 10.17
N ILE A 58 9.88 -0.49 10.10
CA ILE A 58 10.95 0.37 10.59
C ILE A 58 10.36 1.41 11.53
N PRO A 59 10.59 1.28 12.85
CA PRO A 59 10.12 2.28 13.82
C PRO A 59 10.59 3.69 13.46
N GLY A 60 9.69 4.66 13.62
CA GLY A 60 9.96 6.04 13.27
C GLY A 60 9.90 6.33 11.77
N PHE A 61 9.57 5.34 10.95
CA PHE A 61 9.50 5.50 9.50
C PHE A 61 8.18 4.93 8.91
N MET A 62 8.08 3.61 8.72
CA MET A 62 6.93 3.05 8.00
C MET A 62 6.74 1.55 8.27
N ILE A 63 5.59 1.02 7.86
CA ILE A 63 5.35 -0.41 7.65
C ILE A 63 5.08 -0.65 6.17
N GLN A 64 5.64 -1.72 5.60
CA GLN A 64 5.52 -2.06 4.18
C GLN A 64 4.99 -3.48 4.00
N GLY A 65 4.04 -3.63 3.10
CA GLY A 65 3.43 -4.91 2.79
C GLY A 65 2.98 -4.99 1.33
N GLY A 66 2.13 -5.97 1.03
CA GLY A 66 1.52 -6.12 -0.29
C GLY A 66 2.31 -6.96 -1.29
N ASP A 67 3.38 -7.62 -0.86
CA ASP A 67 4.14 -8.54 -1.72
C ASP A 67 3.49 -9.94 -1.68
N PRO A 68 3.04 -10.48 -2.83
CA PRO A 68 2.45 -11.82 -2.86
C PRO A 68 3.42 -12.93 -2.44
N LEU A 69 4.72 -12.73 -2.57
CA LEU A 69 5.73 -13.70 -2.12
C LEU A 69 5.79 -13.83 -0.60
N THR A 70 5.20 -12.90 0.14
CA THR A 70 5.09 -13.01 1.60
C THR A 70 4.07 -14.05 2.06
N LYS A 71 3.28 -14.61 1.16
CA LYS A 71 2.41 -15.76 1.45
C LYS A 71 3.24 -17.01 1.79
N SER A 72 4.47 -17.09 1.28
CA SER A 72 5.44 -18.11 1.63
C SER A 72 6.19 -17.71 2.90
N GLU A 73 6.59 -18.70 3.70
CA GLU A 73 7.43 -18.49 4.88
C GLU A 73 8.90 -18.25 4.53
N ASP A 74 9.29 -18.46 3.28
CA ASP A 74 10.66 -18.19 2.81
C ASP A 74 10.92 -16.68 2.72
N LYS A 75 11.45 -16.13 3.80
CA LYS A 75 11.72 -14.69 3.93
C LYS A 75 12.78 -14.17 2.98
N SER A 76 13.58 -15.05 2.35
CA SER A 76 14.63 -14.62 1.41
C SER A 76 14.08 -13.94 0.17
N ARG A 77 12.82 -14.20 -0.17
CA ARG A 77 12.14 -13.64 -1.35
C ARG A 77 11.20 -12.47 -1.03
N HIS A 78 10.94 -12.21 0.24
CA HIS A 78 10.06 -11.13 0.65
C HIS A 78 10.60 -9.77 0.20
N GLY A 79 9.75 -8.97 -0.39
CA GLY A 79 10.09 -7.64 -0.91
C GLY A 79 10.47 -7.62 -2.39
N THR A 80 10.49 -8.77 -3.07
CA THR A 80 10.93 -8.86 -4.48
C THR A 80 9.78 -9.05 -5.47
N GLY A 81 8.55 -9.26 -5.02
CA GLY A 81 7.41 -9.57 -5.87
C GLY A 81 6.40 -8.45 -6.02
N GLY A 82 5.40 -8.73 -6.82
CA GLY A 82 4.26 -7.86 -7.05
C GLY A 82 4.22 -7.27 -8.45
N ASN A 83 3.00 -7.01 -8.90
CA ASN A 83 2.71 -6.36 -10.18
C ASN A 83 1.44 -5.53 -10.04
N ALA A 84 1.20 -4.60 -10.98
CA ALA A 84 -0.04 -3.86 -11.06
C ALA A 84 -1.21 -4.80 -11.38
N ALA A 85 -2.41 -4.43 -10.96
CA ALA A 85 -3.62 -5.25 -11.14
C ALA A 85 -4.17 -5.21 -12.56
N LYS A 86 -3.67 -4.28 -13.38
CA LYS A 86 -4.15 -4.01 -14.72
C LYS A 86 -2.99 -3.47 -15.56
N PHE A 87 -3.10 -3.59 -16.87
CA PHE A 87 -2.15 -2.95 -17.79
C PHE A 87 -2.43 -1.45 -17.86
N PHE A 88 -1.46 -0.66 -17.42
CA PHE A 88 -1.51 0.82 -17.44
C PHE A 88 -0.50 1.41 -18.42
N GLY A 89 -0.07 0.63 -19.42
CA GLY A 89 0.86 1.08 -20.44
C GLY A 89 2.32 0.74 -20.18
N ILE A 90 2.64 0.09 -19.07
CA ILE A 90 3.99 -0.35 -18.72
C ILE A 90 4.03 -1.87 -18.66
N GLY A 91 5.02 -2.46 -19.33
CA GLY A 91 5.15 -3.89 -19.46
C GLY A 91 4.50 -4.42 -20.74
N SER A 92 4.34 -5.72 -20.83
CA SER A 92 3.66 -6.38 -21.94
C SER A 92 2.20 -6.64 -21.59
N GLU A 93 1.27 -6.18 -22.44
CA GLU A 93 -0.17 -6.36 -22.22
C GLU A 93 -0.57 -7.83 -22.03
N ASP A 94 0.17 -8.74 -22.64
CA ASP A 94 -0.09 -10.17 -22.58
C ASP A 94 0.58 -10.88 -21.38
N SER A 95 1.32 -10.16 -20.54
CA SER A 95 2.07 -10.73 -19.42
C SER A 95 1.89 -9.91 -18.15
N GLU A 96 1.00 -10.36 -17.27
CA GLU A 96 0.66 -9.66 -16.02
C GLU A 96 1.88 -9.40 -15.13
N SER A 97 2.83 -10.34 -15.10
CA SER A 97 4.02 -10.21 -14.24
C SER A 97 4.91 -9.02 -14.60
N THR A 98 4.70 -8.43 -15.79
CA THR A 98 5.47 -7.27 -16.27
C THR A 98 4.76 -5.94 -16.02
N TRP A 99 3.54 -5.95 -15.48
CA TRP A 99 2.74 -4.73 -15.31
C TRP A 99 3.23 -3.92 -14.13
N ASP A 100 3.52 -2.66 -14.39
CA ASP A 100 3.90 -1.69 -13.37
C ASP A 100 2.97 -0.46 -13.45
N LEU A 101 2.97 0.32 -12.38
CA LEU A 101 2.22 1.56 -12.28
C LEU A 101 3.12 2.74 -12.66
N PRO A 102 2.68 3.58 -13.62
CA PRO A 102 3.38 4.85 -13.85
C PRO A 102 3.24 5.75 -12.63
N ALA A 103 4.29 6.53 -12.34
CA ALA A 103 4.27 7.45 -11.20
C ALA A 103 3.13 8.47 -11.34
N GLU A 104 2.51 8.79 -10.20
CA GLU A 104 1.46 9.79 -10.08
C GLU A 104 1.82 10.74 -8.93
N PHE A 105 2.93 11.46 -9.09
CA PHE A 105 3.43 12.37 -8.06
C PHE A 105 2.51 13.56 -7.85
N SER A 106 2.42 14.04 -6.62
CA SER A 106 1.59 15.17 -6.23
C SER A 106 2.31 16.02 -5.18
N THR A 107 1.67 17.13 -4.81
CA THR A 107 2.16 18.00 -3.73
C THR A 107 1.82 17.49 -2.33
N THR A 108 1.08 16.38 -2.23
CA THR A 108 0.74 15.76 -0.94
C THR A 108 2.01 15.25 -0.25
N THR A 109 2.20 15.67 0.99
CA THR A 109 3.41 15.31 1.75
C THR A 109 3.24 13.96 2.45
N HIS A 110 4.38 13.27 2.65
CA HIS A 110 4.41 12.02 3.41
C HIS A 110 4.42 12.32 4.91
N THR A 111 3.23 12.44 5.47
CA THR A 111 3.03 12.62 6.92
C THR A 111 2.54 11.32 7.55
N ARG A 112 2.52 11.29 8.89
CA ARG A 112 2.04 10.12 9.63
C ARG A 112 0.64 9.69 9.13
N GLY A 113 0.47 8.41 8.82
CA GLY A 113 -0.77 7.81 8.33
C GLY A 113 -0.91 7.77 6.82
N ILE A 114 0.00 8.38 6.06
CA ILE A 114 -0.06 8.39 4.59
C ILE A 114 0.22 6.99 4.04
N LEU A 115 -0.58 6.61 3.04
CA LEU A 115 -0.44 5.40 2.24
C LEU A 115 0.24 5.76 0.93
N SER A 116 1.37 5.13 0.64
CA SER A 116 2.19 5.42 -0.53
C SER A 116 2.66 4.12 -1.18
N MET A 117 3.04 4.19 -2.46
CA MET A 117 3.46 3.01 -3.22
C MET A 117 4.97 2.80 -3.14
N ALA A 118 5.38 1.61 -2.72
CA ALA A 118 6.77 1.19 -2.81
C ALA A 118 7.16 0.93 -4.28
N ARG A 119 8.43 1.12 -4.59
CA ARG A 119 8.97 0.95 -5.95
C ARG A 119 10.46 0.62 -5.90
N SER A 120 10.98 0.16 -7.03
CA SER A 120 12.42 0.06 -7.23
C SER A 120 13.00 1.43 -7.66
N GLN A 121 14.20 1.47 -8.22
CA GLN A 121 14.83 2.74 -8.60
C GLN A 121 14.06 3.49 -9.70
N ASN A 122 13.42 2.78 -10.61
CA ASN A 122 12.59 3.40 -11.64
C ASN A 122 11.32 3.98 -11.02
N PRO A 123 11.03 5.28 -11.15
CA PRO A 123 9.79 5.87 -10.63
C PRO A 123 8.51 5.21 -11.12
N ASP A 124 8.53 4.60 -12.29
CA ASP A 124 7.40 3.93 -12.93
C ASP A 124 7.41 2.41 -12.68
N SER A 125 7.96 1.97 -11.55
CA SER A 125 8.09 0.55 -11.19
C SER A 125 7.20 0.10 -10.04
N GLY A 126 6.19 0.89 -9.65
CA GLY A 126 5.21 0.49 -8.65
C GLY A 126 4.44 -0.75 -9.10
N GLY A 127 4.28 -1.73 -8.23
CA GLY A 127 3.53 -2.95 -8.53
C GLY A 127 2.36 -3.14 -7.56
N SER A 128 2.60 -3.86 -6.47
CA SER A 128 1.60 -4.11 -5.45
C SER A 128 2.04 -3.74 -4.04
N GLN A 129 3.33 -3.58 -3.81
CA GLN A 129 3.84 -3.26 -2.47
C GLN A 129 3.56 -1.81 -2.12
N PHE A 130 3.05 -1.61 -0.91
CA PHE A 130 2.72 -0.29 -0.39
C PHE A 130 3.31 -0.12 1.00
N PHE A 131 3.38 1.13 1.46
CA PHE A 131 3.81 1.42 2.82
C PHE A 131 2.90 2.47 3.46
N ILE A 132 2.84 2.41 4.78
CA ILE A 132 2.11 3.37 5.61
C ILE A 132 3.13 4.05 6.52
N CYS A 133 3.18 5.38 6.46
CA CYS A 133 4.09 6.17 7.29
C CYS A 133 3.65 6.17 8.75
N VAL A 134 4.56 5.87 9.67
CA VAL A 134 4.30 5.97 11.11
C VAL A 134 4.77 7.29 11.70
N ALA A 135 5.52 8.06 10.93
CA ALA A 135 6.00 9.40 11.25
C ALA A 135 6.14 10.20 9.95
N ASP A 136 6.38 11.49 10.07
CA ASP A 136 6.60 12.34 8.91
C ASP A 136 7.89 11.94 8.17
N ALA A 137 7.79 11.80 6.86
CA ALA A 137 8.88 11.35 5.98
C ALA A 137 8.97 12.25 4.75
N ASN A 138 9.16 13.55 4.96
CA ASN A 138 9.15 14.57 3.90
C ASN A 138 10.24 14.36 2.83
N PHE A 139 11.30 13.60 3.16
CA PHE A 139 12.35 13.25 2.19
C PHE A 139 11.84 12.36 1.05
N LEU A 140 10.64 11.78 1.17
CA LEU A 140 10.00 10.98 0.12
C LEU A 140 9.12 11.81 -0.82
N ASP A 141 8.85 13.07 -0.48
CA ASP A 141 7.94 13.92 -1.24
C ASP A 141 8.42 14.10 -2.68
N ASN A 142 7.49 14.03 -3.63
CA ASN A 142 7.74 14.08 -5.08
C ASN A 142 8.61 12.93 -5.63
N GLN A 143 8.86 11.88 -4.85
CA GLN A 143 9.63 10.71 -5.27
C GLN A 143 8.84 9.41 -5.18
N TYR A 144 7.73 9.43 -4.48
CA TYR A 144 6.82 8.29 -4.31
C TYR A 144 5.38 8.75 -4.50
N THR A 145 4.53 7.86 -4.99
CA THR A 145 3.12 8.18 -5.24
C THR A 145 2.29 7.97 -3.98
N VAL A 146 1.78 9.07 -3.43
CA VAL A 146 0.79 9.05 -2.35
C VAL A 146 -0.58 8.76 -2.95
N PHE A 147 -1.30 7.77 -2.44
CA PHE A 147 -2.63 7.43 -2.98
C PHE A 147 -3.72 7.21 -1.93
N GLY A 148 -3.43 7.43 -0.66
CA GLY A 148 -4.42 7.33 0.40
C GLY A 148 -3.88 7.68 1.76
N LYS A 149 -4.71 7.46 2.78
CA LYS A 149 -4.32 7.65 4.18
C LYS A 149 -5.12 6.73 5.10
N VAL A 150 -4.58 6.49 6.29
CA VAL A 150 -5.30 5.80 7.38
C VAL A 150 -6.32 6.75 7.99
N VAL A 151 -7.56 6.32 8.07
CA VAL A 151 -8.65 7.06 8.73
C VAL A 151 -9.03 6.46 10.08
N SER A 152 -8.66 5.19 10.32
CA SER A 152 -8.88 4.50 11.60
C SER A 152 -7.87 3.38 11.74
N GLY A 153 -7.39 3.12 12.95
CA GLY A 153 -6.49 2.02 13.22
C GLY A 153 -5.00 2.39 13.23
N MET A 154 -4.63 3.66 13.44
CA MET A 154 -3.21 4.02 13.58
C MET A 154 -2.55 3.34 14.77
N GLU A 155 -3.29 3.05 15.84
CA GLU A 155 -2.79 2.26 16.97
C GLU A 155 -2.40 0.83 16.54
N VAL A 156 -3.10 0.27 15.56
CA VAL A 156 -2.75 -1.04 14.97
C VAL A 156 -1.45 -0.92 14.17
N VAL A 157 -1.30 0.13 13.39
CA VAL A 157 -0.05 0.41 12.65
C VAL A 157 1.13 0.55 13.61
N ASP A 158 0.94 1.27 14.71
CA ASP A 158 1.96 1.43 15.75
C ASP A 158 2.33 0.10 16.42
N ALA A 159 1.35 -0.77 16.65
CA ALA A 159 1.59 -2.12 17.18
C ALA A 159 2.41 -2.97 16.20
N ILE A 160 2.11 -2.88 14.91
CA ILE A 160 2.82 -3.62 13.86
C ILE A 160 4.29 -3.17 13.78
N VAL A 161 4.54 -1.86 13.76
CA VAL A 161 5.90 -1.32 13.64
C VAL A 161 6.75 -1.63 14.87
N SER A 162 6.12 -1.87 16.01
CA SER A 162 6.80 -2.19 17.28
C SER A 162 7.07 -3.68 17.46
N ALA A 163 6.61 -4.53 16.53
CA ALA A 163 6.82 -5.97 16.63
C ALA A 163 8.31 -6.32 16.53
N PRO A 164 8.76 -7.39 17.24
CA PRO A 164 10.12 -7.89 17.07
C PRO A 164 10.42 -8.24 15.61
N ARG A 165 11.57 -7.84 15.12
CA ARG A 165 11.97 -8.01 13.72
C ARG A 165 13.41 -8.53 13.62
N ASP A 166 13.71 -9.11 12.45
CA ASP A 166 15.06 -9.59 12.13
C ASP A 166 15.96 -8.44 11.61
N ALA A 167 17.18 -8.78 11.23
CA ALA A 167 18.18 -7.82 10.74
C ALA A 167 17.77 -7.16 9.40
N ARG A 168 16.77 -7.70 8.71
CA ARG A 168 16.23 -7.18 7.45
C ARG A 168 14.92 -6.42 7.66
N ASP A 169 14.56 -6.10 8.90
CA ASP A 169 13.33 -5.42 9.31
C ASP A 169 12.04 -6.21 9.01
N ASN A 170 12.15 -7.52 8.83
CA ASN A 170 11.02 -8.41 8.66
C ASN A 170 10.58 -8.90 10.04
N PRO A 171 9.29 -8.74 10.41
CA PRO A 171 8.79 -9.24 11.70
C PRO A 171 9.10 -10.71 11.90
N ASP A 172 9.53 -11.08 13.12
CA ASP A 172 9.84 -12.47 13.48
C ASP A 172 8.61 -13.35 13.33
N ASP A 173 7.46 -12.86 13.78
CA ASP A 173 6.16 -13.51 13.61
C ASP A 173 5.38 -12.84 12.49
N ARG A 174 4.70 -13.62 11.65
CA ARG A 174 3.90 -13.12 10.53
C ARG A 174 2.79 -12.18 10.99
N ILE A 175 2.68 -11.03 10.32
CA ILE A 175 1.64 -10.03 10.61
C ILE A 175 0.88 -9.70 9.34
#